data_e8bb81ebc19457d9cd5fabc9a7c672fd
#
_entry.id   e8bb81ebc19457d9cd5fabc9a7c672fd
#
_cell.length_a   1.000
_cell.length_b   1.000
_cell.length_c   1.000
_cell.angle_alpha   90.00
_cell.angle_beta   90.00
_cell.angle_gamma   90.00
#
_symmetry.space_group_name_H-M   'P 1'
#
loop_
_entity.id
_entity.type
_entity.pdbx_description
1 polymer ?
#
loop_
_entity_poly.entity_id
_entity_poly.type
_entity_poly.pdbx_seq_one_letter_code
_entity_poly.pdbx_strand_id
1 'polypeptide(L)'
;MRDTGKSPLRGLFWPIWKRRYRPTESWRRGLIHFCLSRFKVARNGGVTPSLGCPARRWLTVSGNDVTLFENGEAHQKITCDDPLDFIETAHQKFQSAPLKGLPVFHGGLVGYFGYDTVRYVEPKLQHSCPKDVLGCPDILLLVAEEVLVFDNLAGTLTMVVNAAVDEPEPYARATARLDELEQTLPKPGPALQAIAIGELDTSIIEASAHFTTQQAEFEGWVERIREYILDGDVMQVVPSQRMSIDFHRQPISLY
;
A
#
# COMPACT_ATOMS: atom_id res chain seq x y z
N MET A 1 24.73 -16.67 -29.28
CA MET A 1 23.43 -16.95 -28.60
C MET A 1 22.91 -15.63 -28.10
N ARG A 2 21.83 -15.13 -28.68
CA ARG A 2 21.23 -13.85 -28.28
C ARG A 2 20.23 -14.16 -27.16
N ASP A 3 20.58 -13.70 -25.98
CA ASP A 3 19.70 -13.76 -24.80
C ASP A 3 18.51 -12.85 -25.05
N THR A 4 17.35 -13.45 -25.31
CA THR A 4 16.08 -12.72 -25.44
C THR A 4 15.51 -12.52 -24.05
N GLY A 5 16.23 -11.79 -23.20
CA GLY A 5 15.78 -11.38 -21.88
C GLY A 5 14.51 -10.55 -21.96
N LYS A 6 13.37 -11.20 -22.04
CA LYS A 6 12.08 -10.55 -21.80
C LYS A 6 11.98 -10.25 -20.32
N SER A 7 12.26 -9.00 -19.95
CA SER A 7 11.99 -8.52 -18.59
C SER A 7 10.52 -8.73 -18.27
N PRO A 8 10.17 -9.34 -17.13
CA PRO A 8 8.78 -9.65 -16.74
C PRO A 8 7.91 -8.41 -16.50
N LEU A 9 8.52 -7.23 -16.43
CA LEU A 9 7.85 -5.97 -16.17
C LEU A 9 7.95 -5.05 -17.41
N ARG A 10 7.50 -5.49 -18.55
CA ARG A 10 7.41 -4.64 -19.75
C ARG A 10 6.13 -3.82 -19.70
N GLY A 11 6.24 -2.52 -19.88
CA GLY A 11 5.13 -1.66 -20.27
C GLY A 11 5.39 -0.19 -19.93
N LEU A 12 5.48 0.64 -20.96
CA LEU A 12 5.15 2.05 -20.83
C LEU A 12 3.63 2.12 -20.66
N PHE A 13 3.17 2.78 -19.61
CA PHE A 13 1.75 3.00 -19.38
C PHE A 13 1.32 4.33 -20.02
N TRP A 14 0.23 4.30 -20.75
CA TRP A 14 -0.43 5.50 -21.24
C TRP A 14 -1.71 5.74 -20.43
N PRO A 15 -1.79 6.82 -19.62
CA PRO A 15 -2.98 7.10 -18.85
C PRO A 15 -4.11 7.54 -19.78
N ILE A 16 -5.21 6.81 -19.73
CA ILE A 16 -6.46 7.19 -20.37
C ILE A 16 -7.38 7.68 -19.28
N TRP A 17 -7.76 8.96 -19.38
CA TRP A 17 -8.63 9.59 -18.42
C TRP A 17 -9.77 10.25 -19.17
N LYS A 18 -10.96 10.14 -18.65
CA LYS A 18 -12.08 10.74 -19.37
C LYS A 18 -13.19 11.23 -18.53
N ARG A 19 -13.36 11.32 -17.32
CA ARG A 19 -14.61 11.87 -16.77
C ARG A 19 -14.42 12.51 -15.39
N ARG A 20 -14.79 13.76 -15.29
CA ARG A 20 -15.04 14.45 -14.02
C ARG A 20 -16.51 14.22 -13.66
N TYR A 21 -16.77 13.48 -12.59
CA TYR A 21 -18.11 13.30 -12.06
C TYR A 21 -18.26 14.06 -10.76
N ARG A 22 -19.48 14.55 -10.51
CA ARG A 22 -19.85 15.02 -9.16
C ARG A 22 -20.37 13.81 -8.39
N PRO A 23 -19.62 13.30 -7.38
CA PRO A 23 -20.04 12.13 -6.64
C PRO A 23 -21.29 12.44 -5.82
N THR A 24 -22.33 11.63 -5.98
CA THR A 24 -23.49 11.62 -5.09
C THR A 24 -23.13 10.88 -3.80
N GLU A 25 -23.97 10.99 -2.79
CA GLU A 25 -23.73 10.32 -1.51
C GLU A 25 -23.74 8.78 -1.63
N SER A 26 -24.49 8.23 -2.59
CA SER A 26 -24.49 6.80 -2.92
C SER A 26 -23.16 6.34 -3.49
N TRP A 27 -22.48 7.17 -4.28
CA TRP A 27 -21.13 6.91 -4.81
C TRP A 27 -20.10 6.82 -3.69
N ARG A 28 -20.20 7.72 -2.71
CA ARG A 28 -19.29 7.71 -1.55
C ARG A 28 -19.40 6.42 -0.75
N ARG A 29 -20.60 5.88 -0.60
CA ARG A 29 -20.84 4.60 0.09
C ARG A 29 -20.37 3.39 -0.73
N GLY A 30 -20.58 3.37 -2.03
CA GLY A 30 -20.12 2.29 -2.91
C GLY A 30 -18.60 2.19 -3.02
N LEU A 31 -17.89 3.34 -2.99
CA LEU A 31 -16.44 3.43 -3.09
C LEU A 31 -15.67 2.84 -1.90
N ILE A 32 -16.26 2.86 -0.70
CA ILE A 32 -15.62 2.28 0.50
C ILE A 32 -15.36 0.78 0.31
N HIS A 33 -16.17 0.09 -0.49
CA HIS A 33 -16.02 -1.33 -0.75
C HIS A 33 -15.10 -1.67 -1.92
N PHE A 34 -14.85 -0.72 -2.80
CA PHE A 34 -14.11 -0.96 -4.02
C PHE A 34 -12.60 -0.72 -3.87
N CYS A 35 -12.19 -0.02 -2.84
CA CYS A 35 -10.83 0.49 -2.73
C CYS A 35 -10.10 -0.05 -1.51
N LEU A 36 -9.13 -0.94 -1.74
CA LEU A 36 -8.27 -1.51 -0.69
C LEU A 36 -7.16 -0.55 -0.22
N SER A 37 -6.93 0.57 -0.91
CA SER A 37 -5.87 1.50 -0.56
C SER A 37 -6.30 2.95 -0.71
N ARG A 38 -6.16 3.71 0.37
CA ARG A 38 -6.45 5.15 0.41
C ARG A 38 -5.14 5.93 0.56
N PHE A 39 -4.80 6.72 -0.45
CA PHE A 39 -3.66 7.62 -0.39
C PHE A 39 -4.13 9.06 -0.22
N LYS A 40 -3.41 9.83 0.58
CA LYS A 40 -3.62 11.27 0.69
C LYS A 40 -2.44 11.99 0.05
N VAL A 41 -2.69 12.70 -1.03
CA VAL A 41 -1.70 13.60 -1.64
C VAL A 41 -2.08 15.03 -1.27
N ALA A 42 -1.20 15.72 -0.55
CA ALA A 42 -1.38 17.13 -0.21
C ALA A 42 -0.89 18.02 -1.37
N ARG A 43 -1.69 19.00 -1.78
CA ARG A 43 -1.31 20.05 -2.72
C ARG A 43 -1.92 21.37 -2.28
N ASN A 44 -1.08 22.41 -2.10
CA ASN A 44 -1.49 23.79 -1.81
C ASN A 44 -2.59 23.93 -0.73
N GLY A 45 -2.44 23.22 0.40
CA GLY A 45 -3.38 23.30 1.52
C GLY A 45 -4.67 22.47 1.37
N GLY A 46 -4.91 21.86 0.22
CA GLY A 46 -6.02 20.94 0.00
C GLY A 46 -5.57 19.48 0.05
N VAL A 47 -6.35 18.61 0.70
CA VAL A 47 -6.12 17.16 0.70
C VAL A 47 -6.97 16.55 -0.41
N THR A 48 -6.31 16.01 -1.43
CA THR A 48 -6.96 15.25 -2.50
C THR A 48 -6.78 13.75 -2.21
N PRO A 49 -7.77 13.06 -1.63
CA PRO A 49 -7.66 11.64 -1.42
C PRO A 49 -7.71 10.92 -2.76
N SER A 50 -6.74 10.04 -2.97
CA SER A 50 -6.71 9.12 -4.09
C SER A 50 -6.99 7.71 -3.59
N LEU A 51 -7.74 6.94 -4.35
CA LEU A 51 -8.11 5.58 -4.05
C LEU A 51 -7.64 4.70 -5.20
N GLY A 52 -6.82 3.68 -4.89
CA GLY A 52 -6.47 2.64 -5.86
C GLY A 52 -7.59 1.61 -5.96
N CYS A 53 -7.87 1.14 -7.16
CA CYS A 53 -8.66 -0.06 -7.38
C CYS A 53 -7.85 -1.29 -6.95
N PRO A 54 -8.48 -2.47 -6.74
CA PRO A 54 -7.74 -3.69 -6.44
C PRO A 54 -6.61 -3.91 -7.44
N ALA A 55 -5.38 -3.93 -6.94
CA ALA A 55 -4.23 -4.10 -7.80
C ALA A 55 -4.22 -5.52 -8.36
N ARG A 56 -4.12 -5.64 -9.69
CA ARG A 56 -3.95 -6.93 -10.35
C ARG A 56 -2.52 -7.43 -10.21
N ARG A 57 -1.56 -6.51 -10.15
CA ARG A 57 -0.14 -6.80 -10.06
C ARG A 57 0.45 -6.16 -8.81
N TRP A 58 1.27 -6.92 -8.12
CA TRP A 58 2.07 -6.42 -7.00
C TRP A 58 3.35 -7.22 -6.85
N LEU A 59 4.26 -6.69 -6.08
CA LEU A 59 5.47 -7.39 -5.70
C LEU A 59 5.68 -7.38 -4.19
N THR A 60 6.35 -8.41 -3.71
CA THR A 60 6.86 -8.48 -2.35
C THR A 60 8.34 -8.77 -2.35
N VAL A 61 9.03 -8.28 -1.33
CA VAL A 61 10.44 -8.58 -1.08
C VAL A 61 10.58 -9.14 0.32
N SER A 62 11.31 -10.25 0.44
CA SER A 62 11.70 -10.84 1.71
C SER A 62 13.16 -11.28 1.60
N GLY A 63 14.06 -10.59 2.31
CA GLY A 63 15.49 -10.73 2.09
C GLY A 63 15.85 -10.42 0.63
N ASN A 64 16.55 -11.31 -0.03
CA ASN A 64 16.96 -11.16 -1.44
C ASN A 64 15.93 -11.67 -2.45
N ASP A 65 14.79 -12.19 -1.98
CA ASP A 65 13.77 -12.77 -2.83
C ASP A 65 12.68 -11.77 -3.17
N VAL A 66 12.54 -11.46 -4.45
CA VAL A 66 11.44 -10.69 -5.01
C VAL A 66 10.41 -11.62 -5.61
N THR A 67 9.18 -11.56 -5.15
CA THR A 67 8.06 -12.31 -5.72
C THR A 67 7.10 -11.36 -6.42
N LEU A 68 6.84 -11.63 -7.69
CA LEU A 68 5.88 -10.91 -8.51
C LEU A 68 4.56 -11.67 -8.52
N PHE A 69 3.48 -10.95 -8.29
CA PHE A 69 2.13 -11.50 -8.29
C PHE A 69 1.30 -10.89 -9.41
N GLU A 70 0.44 -11.70 -10.00
CA GLU A 70 -0.54 -11.29 -10.96
C GLU A 70 -1.87 -12.01 -10.71
N ASN A 71 -2.97 -11.25 -10.65
CA ASN A 71 -4.34 -11.75 -10.40
C ASN A 71 -4.48 -12.67 -9.16
N GLY A 72 -3.72 -12.42 -8.11
CA GLY A 72 -3.76 -13.19 -6.87
C GLY A 72 -2.77 -14.35 -6.78
N GLU A 73 -2.09 -14.68 -7.87
CA GLU A 73 -1.16 -15.80 -7.94
C GLU A 73 0.29 -15.33 -8.06
N ALA A 74 1.22 -16.07 -7.46
CA ALA A 74 2.65 -15.82 -7.64
C ALA A 74 3.04 -16.20 -9.08
N HIS A 75 3.40 -15.19 -9.88
CA HIS A 75 3.75 -15.36 -11.28
C HIS A 75 5.24 -15.67 -11.46
N GLN A 76 6.09 -15.01 -10.68
CA GLN A 76 7.53 -15.17 -10.78
C GLN A 76 8.22 -14.91 -9.45
N LYS A 77 9.25 -15.70 -9.14
CA LYS A 77 10.16 -15.47 -8.03
C LYS A 77 11.57 -15.25 -8.58
N ILE A 78 12.23 -14.19 -8.11
CA ILE A 78 13.56 -13.76 -8.56
C ILE A 78 14.38 -13.54 -7.30
N THR A 79 15.56 -14.15 -7.21
CA THR A 79 16.55 -13.84 -6.19
C THR A 79 17.53 -12.84 -6.80
N CYS A 80 17.75 -11.71 -6.16
CA CYS A 80 18.65 -10.65 -6.61
C CYS A 80 19.55 -10.16 -5.47
N ASP A 81 20.71 -9.66 -5.83
CA ASP A 81 21.68 -9.17 -4.84
C ASP A 81 21.21 -7.84 -4.21
N ASP A 82 20.55 -6.99 -4.99
CA ASP A 82 19.99 -5.71 -4.55
C ASP A 82 18.50 -5.59 -4.93
N PRO A 83 17.58 -5.85 -4.00
CA PRO A 83 16.15 -5.68 -4.23
C PRO A 83 15.73 -4.23 -4.46
N LEU A 84 16.46 -3.24 -3.94
CA LEU A 84 16.12 -1.83 -4.14
C LEU A 84 16.42 -1.39 -5.57
N ASP A 85 17.56 -1.80 -6.14
CA ASP A 85 17.89 -1.58 -7.55
C ASP A 85 16.88 -2.25 -8.48
N PHE A 86 16.45 -3.47 -8.12
CA PHE A 86 15.36 -4.14 -8.85
C PHE A 86 14.08 -3.30 -8.86
N ILE A 87 13.68 -2.76 -7.70
CA ILE A 87 12.47 -1.93 -7.57
C ILE A 87 12.61 -0.64 -8.35
N GLU A 88 13.78 0.02 -8.32
CA GLU A 88 14.03 1.24 -9.09
C GLU A 88 13.92 0.98 -10.59
N THR A 89 14.53 -0.10 -11.07
CA THR A 89 14.41 -0.55 -12.47
C THR A 89 12.96 -0.86 -12.84
N ALA A 90 12.21 -1.51 -11.94
CA ALA A 90 10.80 -1.77 -12.12
C ALA A 90 9.99 -0.46 -12.18
N HIS A 91 10.24 0.46 -11.25
CA HIS A 91 9.56 1.76 -11.21
C HIS A 91 9.74 2.57 -12.50
N GLN A 92 10.94 2.57 -13.08
CA GLN A 92 11.20 3.24 -14.36
C GLN A 92 10.31 2.71 -15.49
N LYS A 93 9.92 1.44 -15.44
CA LYS A 93 9.04 0.81 -16.44
C LYS A 93 7.55 1.13 -16.23
N PHE A 94 7.17 1.53 -15.01
CA PHE A 94 5.80 1.94 -14.68
C PHE A 94 5.56 3.45 -14.78
N GLN A 95 6.47 4.20 -15.36
CA GLN A 95 6.28 5.62 -15.59
C GLN A 95 5.17 5.85 -16.60
N SER A 96 4.16 6.58 -16.20
CA SER A 96 3.12 7.06 -17.10
C SER A 96 3.51 8.38 -17.74
N ALA A 97 3.09 8.58 -19.00
CA ALA A 97 3.36 9.82 -19.71
C ALA A 97 2.73 11.02 -18.97
N PRO A 98 3.49 12.13 -18.75
CA PRO A 98 2.94 13.31 -18.13
C PRO A 98 1.93 13.99 -19.07
N LEU A 99 0.67 14.01 -18.69
CA LEU A 99 -0.40 14.66 -19.44
C LEU A 99 -0.94 15.86 -18.65
N LYS A 100 -1.15 16.96 -19.35
CA LYS A 100 -1.74 18.18 -18.75
C LYS A 100 -3.17 17.88 -18.27
N GLY A 101 -3.46 18.22 -17.03
CA GLY A 101 -4.80 18.07 -16.45
C GLY A 101 -5.01 16.79 -15.66
N LEU A 102 -4.02 15.89 -15.62
CA LEU A 102 -4.04 14.74 -14.72
C LEU A 102 -3.80 15.15 -13.27
N PRO A 103 -4.33 14.41 -12.31
CA PRO A 103 -3.95 14.52 -10.92
C PRO A 103 -2.44 14.28 -10.72
N VAL A 104 -1.87 14.81 -9.63
CA VAL A 104 -0.44 14.61 -9.31
C VAL A 104 -0.09 13.13 -9.22
N PHE A 105 -0.93 12.34 -8.54
CA PHE A 105 -0.81 10.88 -8.52
C PHE A 105 -1.88 10.30 -9.45
N HIS A 106 -1.43 9.66 -10.50
CA HIS A 106 -2.29 9.05 -11.51
C HIS A 106 -1.87 7.63 -11.89
N GLY A 107 -0.92 7.05 -11.14
CA GLY A 107 -0.42 5.68 -11.29
C GLY A 107 1.00 5.54 -10.77
N GLY A 108 1.50 4.32 -10.68
CA GLY A 108 2.84 4.01 -10.18
C GLY A 108 2.83 2.89 -9.15
N LEU A 109 3.86 2.82 -8.32
CA LEU A 109 3.99 1.84 -7.25
C LEU A 109 3.50 2.44 -5.93
N VAL A 110 2.72 1.68 -5.19
CA VAL A 110 2.16 2.08 -3.90
C VAL A 110 2.25 0.93 -2.91
N GLY A 111 2.72 1.21 -1.71
CA GLY A 111 2.83 0.19 -0.68
C GLY A 111 3.66 0.67 0.49
N TYR A 112 4.46 -0.24 1.03
CA TYR A 112 5.34 0.09 2.14
C TYR A 112 6.74 -0.48 1.95
N PHE A 113 7.69 0.23 2.52
CA PHE A 113 9.01 -0.25 2.86
C PHE A 113 9.02 -0.41 4.37
N GLY A 114 9.15 -1.65 4.85
CA GLY A 114 9.20 -1.95 6.27
C GLY A 114 10.46 -1.37 6.92
N TYR A 115 10.47 -1.31 8.25
CA TYR A 115 11.62 -0.79 8.99
C TYR A 115 12.92 -1.56 8.64
N ASP A 116 12.81 -2.87 8.46
CA ASP A 116 13.94 -3.74 8.17
C ASP A 116 14.58 -3.52 6.80
N THR A 117 13.97 -2.73 5.90
CA THR A 117 14.61 -2.32 4.63
C THR A 117 15.90 -1.53 4.82
N VAL A 118 16.10 -0.93 5.99
CA VAL A 118 17.38 -0.31 6.36
C VAL A 118 18.57 -1.28 6.21
N ARG A 119 18.32 -2.58 6.32
CA ARG A 119 19.35 -3.64 6.21
C ARG A 119 19.90 -3.81 4.80
N TYR A 120 19.14 -3.40 3.78
CA TYR A 120 19.62 -3.38 2.40
C TYR A 120 20.60 -2.26 2.15
N VAL A 121 20.55 -1.18 2.97
CA VAL A 121 21.37 0.02 2.82
C VAL A 121 22.55 0.03 3.82
N GLU A 122 22.31 -0.50 5.05
CA GLU A 122 23.27 -0.46 6.15
C GLU A 122 23.88 -1.85 6.42
N PRO A 123 25.10 -2.16 5.90
CA PRO A 123 25.70 -3.49 6.06
C PRO A 123 25.90 -3.93 7.53
N LYS A 124 26.07 -2.97 8.44
CA LYS A 124 26.20 -3.25 9.88
C LYS A 124 24.97 -3.92 10.49
N LEU A 125 23.80 -3.68 9.90
CA LEU A 125 22.52 -4.20 10.38
C LEU A 125 22.10 -5.49 9.69
N GLN A 126 22.79 -5.91 8.63
CA GLN A 126 22.39 -7.02 7.76
C GLN A 126 22.17 -8.34 8.50
N HIS A 127 22.95 -8.60 9.55
CA HIS A 127 22.88 -9.86 10.31
C HIS A 127 22.29 -9.72 11.70
N SER A 128 21.74 -8.56 12.07
CA SER A 128 21.21 -8.27 13.41
C SER A 128 19.68 -8.35 13.49
N CYS A 129 19.02 -8.97 12.49
CA CYS A 129 17.57 -9.11 12.47
C CYS A 129 17.08 -10.06 13.57
N PRO A 130 16.19 -9.62 14.46
CA PRO A 130 15.46 -10.52 15.34
C PRO A 130 14.61 -11.49 14.52
N LYS A 131 14.20 -12.61 15.15
CA LYS A 131 13.30 -13.56 14.50
C LYS A 131 11.99 -12.86 14.10
N ASP A 132 11.67 -12.86 12.82
CA ASP A 132 10.37 -12.41 12.35
C ASP A 132 9.28 -13.40 12.78
N VAL A 133 8.29 -12.89 13.51
CA VAL A 133 7.14 -13.65 13.99
C VAL A 133 5.84 -13.28 13.29
N LEU A 134 5.86 -12.23 12.46
CA LEU A 134 4.69 -11.78 11.71
C LEU A 134 4.65 -12.37 10.30
N GLY A 135 5.82 -12.69 9.73
CA GLY A 135 5.93 -13.19 8.36
C GLY A 135 5.52 -12.15 7.32
N CYS A 136 5.62 -10.86 7.65
CA CYS A 136 5.35 -9.79 6.70
C CYS A 136 6.53 -9.61 5.75
N PRO A 137 6.31 -9.37 4.46
CA PRO A 137 7.41 -9.02 3.56
C PRO A 137 8.08 -7.72 3.99
N ASP A 138 9.38 -7.59 3.74
CA ASP A 138 10.14 -6.37 4.02
C ASP A 138 9.61 -5.20 3.19
N ILE A 139 9.21 -5.49 1.94
CA ILE A 139 8.61 -4.51 1.03
C ILE A 139 7.40 -5.15 0.36
N LEU A 140 6.32 -4.40 0.27
CA LEU A 140 5.15 -4.74 -0.54
C LEU A 140 4.76 -3.52 -1.37
N LEU A 141 4.73 -3.68 -2.70
CA LEU A 141 4.37 -2.63 -3.63
C LEU A 141 3.30 -3.11 -4.60
N LEU A 142 2.18 -2.42 -4.62
CA LEU A 142 1.08 -2.60 -5.55
C LEU A 142 1.32 -1.75 -6.78
N VAL A 143 0.99 -2.25 -7.96
CA VAL A 143 0.97 -1.47 -9.20
C VAL A 143 -0.39 -0.78 -9.31
N ALA A 144 -0.41 0.53 -9.13
CA ALA A 144 -1.62 1.34 -9.24
C ALA A 144 -1.94 1.64 -10.71
N GLU A 145 -2.53 0.66 -11.39
CA GLU A 145 -2.96 0.79 -12.79
C GLU A 145 -4.24 1.61 -12.92
N GLU A 146 -5.10 1.54 -11.92
CA GLU A 146 -6.39 2.22 -11.86
C GLU A 146 -6.44 3.11 -10.61
N VAL A 147 -6.74 4.40 -10.79
CA VAL A 147 -6.75 5.38 -9.70
C VAL A 147 -8.02 6.22 -9.76
N LEU A 148 -8.68 6.35 -8.63
CA LEU A 148 -9.83 7.21 -8.42
C LEU A 148 -9.40 8.40 -7.55
N VAL A 149 -9.51 9.60 -8.07
CA VAL A 149 -9.02 10.82 -7.41
C VAL A 149 -10.20 11.73 -7.09
N PHE A 150 -10.39 11.98 -5.80
CA PHE A 150 -11.41 12.91 -5.31
C PHE A 150 -10.82 14.29 -5.17
N ASP A 151 -11.34 15.24 -5.91
CA ASP A 151 -11.11 16.65 -5.66
C ASP A 151 -12.23 17.18 -4.77
N ASN A 152 -11.96 17.28 -3.48
CA ASN A 152 -12.94 17.74 -2.51
C ASN A 152 -13.28 19.24 -2.69
N LEU A 153 -12.34 20.02 -3.23
CA LEU A 153 -12.55 21.46 -3.48
C LEU A 153 -13.47 21.67 -4.68
N ALA A 154 -13.20 20.97 -5.77
CA ALA A 154 -14.03 21.03 -6.98
C ALA A 154 -15.29 20.15 -6.89
N GLY A 155 -15.37 19.26 -5.90
CA GLY A 155 -16.47 18.29 -5.76
C GLY A 155 -16.51 17.30 -6.93
N THR A 156 -15.36 16.90 -7.46
CA THR A 156 -15.27 16.02 -8.64
C THR A 156 -14.52 14.74 -8.33
N LEU A 157 -14.87 13.66 -9.05
CA LEU A 157 -14.15 12.41 -9.11
C LEU A 157 -13.49 12.26 -10.48
N THR A 158 -12.18 12.03 -10.50
CA THR A 158 -11.44 11.71 -11.73
C THR A 158 -11.06 10.24 -11.67
N MET A 159 -11.42 9.48 -12.70
CA MET A 159 -11.00 8.10 -12.88
C MET A 159 -9.86 8.06 -13.88
N VAL A 160 -8.80 7.35 -13.55
CA VAL A 160 -7.63 7.15 -14.42
C VAL A 160 -7.40 5.65 -14.57
N VAL A 161 -7.27 5.19 -15.80
CA VAL A 161 -6.85 3.83 -16.15
C VAL A 161 -5.58 3.92 -16.96
N ASN A 162 -4.51 3.31 -16.47
CA ASN A 162 -3.23 3.26 -17.14
C ASN A 162 -3.18 2.05 -18.06
N ALA A 163 -3.13 2.29 -19.37
CA ALA A 163 -3.06 1.24 -20.36
C ALA A 163 -1.61 0.82 -20.63
N ALA A 164 -1.34 -0.47 -20.60
CA ALA A 164 -0.06 -1.01 -21.02
C ALA A 164 0.05 -0.95 -22.57
N VAL A 165 1.02 -0.21 -23.09
CA VAL A 165 1.14 0.05 -24.53
C VAL A 165 1.58 -1.17 -25.34
N ASP A 166 2.12 -2.18 -24.69
CA ASP A 166 2.54 -3.45 -25.29
C ASP A 166 1.41 -4.50 -25.36
N GLU A 167 0.23 -4.19 -24.79
CA GLU A 167 -0.95 -5.04 -24.92
C GLU A 167 -1.75 -4.74 -26.19
N PRO A 168 -2.51 -5.72 -26.72
CA PRO A 168 -3.40 -5.48 -27.86
C PRO A 168 -4.48 -4.45 -27.52
N GLU A 169 -4.75 -3.53 -28.44
CA GLU A 169 -5.80 -2.52 -28.33
C GLU A 169 -5.85 -1.77 -26.98
N PRO A 170 -4.74 -1.19 -26.51
CA PRO A 170 -4.64 -0.66 -25.14
C PRO A 170 -5.67 0.45 -24.89
N TYR A 171 -5.94 1.30 -25.88
CA TYR A 171 -6.91 2.38 -25.75
C TYR A 171 -8.35 1.86 -25.60
N ALA A 172 -8.76 0.90 -26.45
CA ALA A 172 -10.11 0.34 -26.43
C ALA A 172 -10.39 -0.37 -25.08
N ARG A 173 -9.42 -1.15 -24.60
CA ARG A 173 -9.51 -1.85 -23.31
C ARG A 173 -9.61 -0.88 -22.14
N ALA A 174 -8.79 0.14 -22.09
CA ALA A 174 -8.83 1.12 -21.01
C ALA A 174 -10.12 1.95 -21.03
N THR A 175 -10.65 2.27 -22.23
CA THR A 175 -11.95 2.95 -22.36
C THR A 175 -13.09 2.05 -21.87
N ALA A 176 -13.12 0.79 -22.27
CA ALA A 176 -14.10 -0.18 -21.78
C ALA A 176 -14.03 -0.34 -20.25
N ARG A 177 -12.82 -0.34 -19.70
CA ARG A 177 -12.62 -0.41 -18.24
C ARG A 177 -13.13 0.83 -17.51
N LEU A 178 -12.93 2.02 -18.06
CA LEU A 178 -13.51 3.26 -17.52
C LEU A 178 -15.05 3.21 -17.52
N ASP A 179 -15.66 2.69 -18.59
CA ASP A 179 -17.12 2.56 -18.69
C ASP A 179 -17.65 1.51 -17.69
N GLU A 180 -16.92 0.43 -17.44
CA GLU A 180 -17.26 -0.55 -16.39
C GLU A 180 -17.19 0.06 -14.99
N LEU A 181 -16.12 0.80 -14.70
CA LEU A 181 -15.96 1.51 -13.42
C LEU A 181 -17.12 2.49 -13.20
N GLU A 182 -17.48 3.26 -14.21
CA GLU A 182 -18.60 4.20 -14.18
C GLU A 182 -19.92 3.52 -13.84
N GLN A 183 -20.18 2.33 -14.38
CA GLN A 183 -21.39 1.55 -14.12
C GLN A 183 -21.35 0.86 -12.75
N THR A 184 -20.18 0.56 -12.22
CA THR A 184 -20.01 -0.21 -10.98
C THR A 184 -20.00 0.70 -9.75
N LEU A 185 -19.36 1.85 -9.83
CA LEU A 185 -19.21 2.77 -8.71
C LEU A 185 -20.53 3.23 -8.03
N PRO A 186 -21.64 3.46 -8.77
CA PRO A 186 -22.91 3.83 -8.16
C PRO A 186 -23.63 2.68 -7.44
N LYS A 187 -23.23 1.43 -7.69
CA LYS A 187 -23.86 0.27 -7.09
C LYS A 187 -23.54 0.20 -5.59
N PRO A 188 -24.52 -0.14 -4.74
CA PRO A 188 -24.25 -0.33 -3.32
C PRO A 188 -23.28 -1.49 -3.14
N GLY A 189 -22.23 -1.25 -2.37
CA GLY A 189 -21.33 -2.32 -1.95
C GLY A 189 -21.98 -3.24 -0.89
N PRO A 190 -21.31 -4.35 -0.52
CA PRO A 190 -21.78 -5.20 0.57
C PRO A 190 -21.91 -4.38 1.86
N ALA A 191 -22.92 -4.67 2.66
CA ALA A 191 -23.14 -3.98 3.92
C ALA A 191 -21.96 -4.22 4.87
N LEU A 192 -21.32 -3.13 5.33
CA LEU A 192 -20.32 -3.20 6.38
C LEU A 192 -20.98 -3.57 7.70
N GLN A 193 -20.34 -4.44 8.47
CA GLN A 193 -20.81 -4.72 9.82
C GLN A 193 -20.51 -3.51 10.70
N ALA A 194 -21.55 -2.92 11.27
CA ALA A 194 -21.37 -1.85 12.23
C ALA A 194 -20.59 -2.37 13.45
N ILE A 195 -19.51 -1.66 13.83
CA ILE A 195 -18.81 -1.89 15.08
C ILE A 195 -19.41 -0.88 16.06
N ALA A 196 -20.14 -1.38 17.07
CA ALA A 196 -20.58 -0.54 18.18
C ALA A 196 -19.38 -0.34 19.12
N ILE A 197 -18.99 0.91 19.30
CA ILE A 197 -18.04 1.29 20.35
C ILE A 197 -18.86 1.45 21.61
N GLY A 198 -18.87 0.43 22.47
CA GLY A 198 -19.47 0.49 23.81
C GLY A 198 -18.48 1.01 24.86
N GLU A 199 -18.91 1.00 26.13
CA GLU A 199 -17.97 1.20 27.23
C GLU A 199 -16.90 0.10 27.18
N LEU A 200 -15.62 0.53 27.19
CA LEU A 200 -14.48 -0.36 27.16
C LEU A 200 -14.29 -0.97 28.56
N ASP A 201 -14.63 -2.23 28.69
CA ASP A 201 -14.18 -3.01 29.86
C ASP A 201 -12.73 -3.42 29.64
N THR A 202 -11.82 -2.69 30.28
CA THR A 202 -10.38 -2.92 30.18
C THR A 202 -9.98 -4.32 30.67
N SER A 203 -10.73 -4.90 31.60
CA SER A 203 -10.45 -6.24 32.12
C SER A 203 -10.64 -7.34 31.06
N ILE A 204 -11.60 -7.17 30.15
CA ILE A 204 -11.83 -8.09 29.02
C ILE A 204 -10.68 -7.98 28.01
N ILE A 205 -10.21 -6.76 27.75
CA ILE A 205 -9.07 -6.52 26.84
C ILE A 205 -7.81 -7.16 27.43
N GLU A 206 -7.53 -6.91 28.71
CA GLU A 206 -6.36 -7.48 29.39
C GLU A 206 -6.38 -9.00 29.42
N ALA A 207 -7.55 -9.62 29.61
CA ALA A 207 -7.72 -11.06 29.62
C ALA A 207 -7.59 -11.71 28.22
N SER A 208 -7.94 -10.99 27.14
CA SER A 208 -7.93 -11.50 25.76
C SER A 208 -6.69 -11.09 24.96
N ALA A 209 -5.95 -10.08 25.43
CA ALA A 209 -4.80 -9.56 24.73
C ALA A 209 -3.53 -10.37 25.02
N HIS A 210 -2.78 -10.66 23.97
CA HIS A 210 -1.43 -11.22 24.09
C HIS A 210 -0.40 -10.09 23.93
N PHE A 211 0.39 -9.87 24.98
CA PHE A 211 1.48 -8.90 24.99
C PHE A 211 2.81 -9.63 24.69
N THR A 212 3.62 -9.09 23.79
CA THR A 212 4.93 -9.70 23.45
C THR A 212 5.97 -9.45 24.54
N THR A 213 5.77 -8.44 25.38
CA THR A 213 6.70 -8.05 26.45
C THR A 213 5.92 -7.88 27.73
N GLN A 214 6.44 -8.40 28.83
CA GLN A 214 5.85 -8.20 30.14
C GLN A 214 6.10 -6.78 30.65
N GLN A 215 5.20 -6.26 31.50
CA GLN A 215 5.27 -4.89 32.02
C GLN A 215 6.63 -4.59 32.67
N ALA A 216 7.07 -5.45 33.58
CA ALA A 216 8.33 -5.25 34.31
C ALA A 216 9.57 -5.23 33.37
N GLU A 217 9.53 -6.00 32.29
CA GLU A 217 10.59 -6.00 31.27
C GLU A 217 10.59 -4.68 30.50
N PHE A 218 9.42 -4.18 30.10
CA PHE A 218 9.28 -2.91 29.41
C PHE A 218 9.75 -1.74 30.27
N GLU A 219 9.36 -1.74 31.57
CA GLU A 219 9.81 -0.72 32.53
C GLU A 219 11.35 -0.76 32.71
N GLY A 220 11.94 -1.96 32.72
CA GLY A 220 13.40 -2.12 32.77
C GLY A 220 14.09 -1.57 31.52
N TRP A 221 13.47 -1.67 30.32
CA TRP A 221 13.99 -1.01 29.12
C TRP A 221 13.96 0.51 29.22
N VAL A 222 12.90 1.08 29.81
CA VAL A 222 12.79 2.54 30.01
C VAL A 222 13.93 3.06 30.88
N GLU A 223 14.24 2.38 32.01
CA GLU A 223 15.36 2.77 32.85
C GLU A 223 16.71 2.68 32.14
N ARG A 224 16.94 1.61 31.37
CA ARG A 224 18.16 1.44 30.57
C ARG A 224 18.30 2.49 29.48
N ILE A 225 17.21 2.87 28.81
CA ILE A 225 17.20 3.95 27.83
C ILE A 225 17.53 5.28 28.47
N ARG A 226 17.04 5.52 29.69
CA ARG A 226 17.37 6.72 30.48
C ARG A 226 18.87 6.81 30.72
N GLU A 227 19.54 5.71 31.06
CA GLU A 227 21.00 5.66 31.22
C GLU A 227 21.71 6.04 29.91
N TYR A 228 21.33 5.47 28.76
CA TYR A 228 21.91 5.84 27.46
C TYR A 228 21.74 7.32 27.10
N ILE A 229 20.62 7.95 27.51
CA ILE A 229 20.42 9.40 27.32
C ILE A 229 21.36 10.20 28.21
N LEU A 230 21.55 9.78 29.46
CA LEU A 230 22.44 10.47 30.42
C LEU A 230 23.92 10.35 30.02
N ASP A 231 24.29 9.21 29.45
CA ASP A 231 25.65 8.94 28.94
C ASP A 231 25.92 9.65 27.60
N GLY A 232 24.90 10.21 26.96
CA GLY A 232 25.01 10.92 25.69
C GLY A 232 25.05 10.03 24.46
N ASP A 233 24.74 8.74 24.59
CA ASP A 233 24.69 7.79 23.48
C ASP A 233 23.51 8.06 22.53
N VAL A 234 22.40 8.54 23.06
CA VAL A 234 21.19 8.86 22.31
C VAL A 234 20.49 10.09 22.86
N MET A 235 19.80 10.82 22.03
CA MET A 235 18.96 11.96 22.44
C MET A 235 17.52 11.52 22.76
N GLN A 236 17.03 10.50 22.04
CA GLN A 236 15.66 10.00 22.16
C GLN A 236 15.60 8.54 21.71
N VAL A 237 14.88 7.72 22.46
CA VAL A 237 14.53 6.35 22.07
C VAL A 237 13.04 6.12 22.32
N VAL A 238 12.37 5.48 21.38
CA VAL A 238 10.97 5.08 21.54
C VAL A 238 10.91 3.54 21.59
N PRO A 239 10.79 2.97 22.80
CA PRO A 239 10.54 1.53 22.92
C PRO A 239 9.14 1.22 22.42
N SER A 240 8.96 0.04 21.87
CA SER A 240 7.66 -0.40 21.38
C SER A 240 7.31 -1.78 21.91
N GLN A 241 6.01 -2.00 22.07
CA GLN A 241 5.45 -3.28 22.41
C GLN A 241 4.31 -3.62 21.46
N ARG A 242 4.13 -4.90 21.14
CA ARG A 242 3.01 -5.38 20.35
C ARG A 242 1.98 -6.04 21.25
N MET A 243 0.74 -5.62 21.06
CA MET A 243 -0.44 -6.27 21.61
C MET A 243 -1.20 -6.94 20.47
N SER A 244 -1.61 -8.18 20.67
CA SER A 244 -2.39 -8.94 19.70
C SER A 244 -3.70 -9.39 20.34
N ILE A 245 -4.79 -9.26 19.60
CA ILE A 245 -6.10 -9.76 19.97
C ILE A 245 -6.73 -10.46 18.76
N ASP A 246 -7.61 -11.41 19.01
CA ASP A 246 -8.35 -12.06 17.94
C ASP A 246 -9.35 -11.11 17.32
N PHE A 247 -9.35 -11.01 15.98
CA PHE A 247 -10.25 -10.16 15.25
C PHE A 247 -11.03 -10.96 14.21
N HIS A 248 -12.34 -11.14 14.42
CA HIS A 248 -13.20 -12.01 13.62
C HIS A 248 -14.07 -11.24 12.61
N ARG A 249 -13.83 -9.96 12.39
CA ARG A 249 -14.57 -9.12 11.44
C ARG A 249 -13.74 -8.89 10.19
N GLN A 250 -14.40 -8.44 9.13
CA GLN A 250 -13.68 -7.98 7.94
C GLN A 250 -12.83 -6.75 8.30
N PRO A 251 -11.54 -6.67 7.93
CA PRO A 251 -10.67 -5.55 8.29
C PRO A 251 -11.22 -4.19 7.87
N ILE A 252 -11.92 -4.12 6.73
CA ILE A 252 -12.56 -2.89 6.24
C ILE A 252 -13.65 -2.35 7.20
N SER A 253 -14.24 -3.22 8.02
CA SER A 253 -15.24 -2.80 9.01
C SER A 253 -14.65 -2.01 10.17
N LEU A 254 -13.33 -2.10 10.36
CA LEU A 254 -12.60 -1.34 11.38
C LEU A 254 -12.29 0.09 10.89
N TYR A 255 -12.31 0.31 9.58
CA TYR A 255 -12.03 1.60 8.94
C TYR A 255 -13.28 2.47 8.87
#